data_0af928ab36f4bd4d08ac7cc22ac4ab0d
#
_entry.id   0af928ab36f4bd4d08ac7cc22ac4ab0d
#
_cell.length_a   1.000
_cell.length_b   1.000
_cell.length_c   1.000
_cell.angle_alpha   90.00
_cell.angle_beta   90.00
_cell.angle_gamma   90.00
#
_symmetry.space_group_name_H-M   'P 1'
#
loop_
_entity.id
_entity.type
_entity.pdbx_description
1 polymer ?
#
loop_
_entity_poly.entity_id
_entity_poly.type
_entity_poly.pdbx_seq_one_letter_code
_entity_poly.pdbx_strand_id
1 'polypeptide(L)'
;MSGDRIVVRGAREHNLRNVNVELPRDQLIVFTGLSGSGKSSLAFDTIFAEGQRRYVESLSAYARQFLGQMDKPDVDFIEGLSPAVSIDQKSTSRNPRSTVGTITEIHDYLRLLWARIGVPHCPICGEPIAKQTPQQVVDRLLTIDERT
;
A
#
# COMPACT_ATOMS: atom_id res chain seq x y z
N MET A 1 12.87 34.65 -4.12
CA MET A 1 13.47 33.33 -4.38
C MET A 1 12.90 32.35 -3.34
N SER A 2 11.61 31.97 -3.52
CA SER A 2 10.81 31.17 -2.58
C SER A 2 10.74 29.67 -2.96
N GLY A 3 11.66 29.18 -3.77
CA GLY A 3 11.52 27.84 -4.37
C GLY A 3 12.27 26.70 -3.69
N ASP A 4 13.08 26.95 -2.67
CA ASP A 4 14.06 25.98 -2.17
C ASP A 4 13.68 25.33 -0.81
N ARG A 5 12.57 25.75 -0.23
CA ARG A 5 12.08 25.25 1.07
C ARG A 5 10.57 25.04 1.09
N ILE A 6 10.14 24.12 1.92
CA ILE A 6 8.76 23.99 2.35
C ILE A 6 8.64 24.77 3.66
N VAL A 7 7.75 25.75 3.70
CA VAL A 7 7.51 26.59 4.89
C VAL A 7 6.13 26.28 5.42
N VAL A 8 6.05 25.86 6.67
CA VAL A 8 4.81 25.60 7.41
C VAL A 8 4.71 26.60 8.56
N ARG A 9 3.56 27.25 8.71
CA ARG A 9 3.26 28.18 9.79
C ARG A 9 1.92 27.85 10.41
N GLY A 10 1.90 27.78 11.74
CA GLY A 10 0.67 27.63 12.48
C GLY A 10 -0.02 26.27 12.31
N ALA A 11 0.70 25.17 12.22
CA ALA A 11 0.10 23.84 12.13
C ALA A 11 -0.52 23.44 13.48
N ARG A 12 -1.82 23.06 13.45
CA ARG A 12 -2.62 22.72 14.64
C ARG A 12 -3.39 21.43 14.49
N GLU A 13 -3.08 20.65 13.44
CA GLU A 13 -3.77 19.39 13.18
C GLU A 13 -3.55 18.39 14.36
N HIS A 14 -4.63 17.75 14.82
CA HIS A 14 -4.65 16.83 15.95
C HIS A 14 -3.99 17.40 17.23
N ASN A 15 -2.81 16.90 17.58
CA ASN A 15 -2.08 17.30 18.80
C ASN A 15 -0.99 18.35 18.56
N LEU A 16 -0.89 18.89 17.34
CA LEU A 16 0.05 19.97 17.05
C LEU A 16 -0.37 21.27 17.71
N ARG A 17 0.59 21.99 18.27
CA ARG A 17 0.37 23.23 19.00
C ARG A 17 1.03 24.41 18.29
N ASN A 18 0.40 24.86 17.20
CA ASN A 18 0.87 26.01 16.44
C ASN A 18 2.33 25.87 15.95
N VAL A 19 2.62 24.71 15.35
CA VAL A 19 3.97 24.35 14.93
C VAL A 19 4.39 25.14 13.70
N ASN A 20 5.59 25.72 13.76
CA ASN A 20 6.25 26.40 12.64
C ASN A 20 7.51 25.63 12.28
N VAL A 21 7.68 25.30 10.99
CA VAL A 21 8.87 24.57 10.51
C VAL A 21 9.22 24.98 9.10
N GLU A 22 10.51 25.00 8.81
CA GLU A 22 11.06 25.18 7.47
C GLU A 22 11.88 23.94 7.10
N LEU A 23 11.53 23.31 5.99
CA LEU A 23 12.14 22.08 5.52
C LEU A 23 12.83 22.34 4.19
N PRO A 24 14.06 21.85 3.98
CA PRO A 24 14.71 21.93 2.67
C PRO A 24 13.96 21.05 1.66
N ARG A 25 13.94 21.48 0.39
CA ARG A 25 13.45 20.66 -0.71
C ARG A 25 14.56 19.78 -1.26
N ASP A 26 14.17 18.74 -2.00
CA ASP A 26 15.08 17.85 -2.72
C ASP A 26 16.13 17.15 -1.81
N GLN A 27 15.77 16.94 -0.55
CA GLN A 27 16.59 16.28 0.46
C GLN A 27 15.80 15.23 1.22
N LEU A 28 16.49 14.24 1.77
CA LEU A 28 15.89 13.28 2.70
C LEU A 28 15.68 13.96 4.06
N ILE A 29 14.42 14.01 4.49
CA ILE A 29 14.00 14.57 5.77
C ILE A 29 13.48 13.45 6.65
N VAL A 30 14.00 13.35 7.88
CA VAL A 30 13.59 12.33 8.84
C VAL A 30 12.94 12.97 10.05
N PHE A 31 11.67 12.61 10.32
CA PHE A 31 10.95 13.02 11.52
C PHE A 31 11.14 11.97 12.62
N THR A 32 11.76 12.35 13.72
CA THR A 32 12.03 11.47 14.87
C THR A 32 11.34 12.00 16.13
N GLY A 33 11.14 11.14 17.11
CA GLY A 33 10.55 11.50 18.40
C GLY A 33 9.68 10.39 18.99
N LEU A 34 9.15 10.61 20.18
CA LEU A 34 8.30 9.66 20.89
C LEU A 34 6.99 9.38 20.13
N SER A 35 6.39 8.20 20.38
CA SER A 35 5.04 7.92 19.88
C SER A 35 4.05 8.97 20.40
N GLY A 36 3.14 9.44 19.54
CA GLY A 36 2.18 10.49 19.89
C GLY A 36 2.75 11.92 19.91
N SER A 37 4.00 12.15 19.50
CA SER A 37 4.59 13.50 19.47
C SER A 37 4.15 14.40 18.29
N GLY A 38 3.24 13.92 17.42
CA GLY A 38 2.72 14.70 16.30
C GLY A 38 3.51 14.56 14.98
N LYS A 39 4.48 13.62 14.88
CA LYS A 39 5.25 13.40 13.64
C LYS A 39 4.35 13.09 12.44
N SER A 40 3.45 12.14 12.60
CA SER A 40 2.49 11.77 11.55
C SER A 40 1.53 12.90 11.26
N SER A 41 1.02 13.58 12.27
CA SER A 41 0.13 14.72 12.11
C SER A 41 0.77 15.86 11.31
N LEU A 42 2.07 16.12 11.52
CA LEU A 42 2.78 17.11 10.72
C LEU A 42 3.06 16.61 9.28
N ALA A 43 3.58 15.39 9.12
CA ALA A 43 4.02 14.89 7.81
C ALA A 43 2.82 14.51 6.91
N PHE A 44 1.86 13.73 7.43
CA PHE A 44 0.74 13.20 6.64
C PHE A 44 -0.49 14.10 6.72
N ASP A 45 -0.95 14.42 7.93
CA ASP A 45 -2.23 15.09 8.10
C ASP A 45 -2.15 16.61 7.81
N THR A 46 -0.94 17.19 7.79
CA THR A 46 -0.71 18.60 7.45
C THR A 46 -0.02 18.78 6.10
N ILE A 47 1.24 18.37 5.96
CA ILE A 47 2.05 18.66 4.76
C ILE A 47 1.55 17.88 3.55
N PHE A 48 1.40 16.55 3.68
CA PHE A 48 0.91 15.72 2.59
C PHE A 48 -0.53 16.06 2.22
N ALA A 49 -1.42 16.17 3.22
CA ALA A 49 -2.83 16.47 3.01
C ALA A 49 -3.04 17.79 2.26
N GLU A 50 -2.33 18.86 2.63
CA GLU A 50 -2.42 20.14 1.92
C GLU A 50 -1.82 20.06 0.50
N GLY A 51 -0.71 19.34 0.31
CA GLY A 51 -0.13 19.08 -1.00
C GLY A 51 -1.08 18.33 -1.92
N GLN A 52 -1.72 17.30 -1.42
CA GLN A 52 -2.71 16.51 -2.14
C GLN A 52 -3.96 17.35 -2.47
N ARG A 53 -4.47 18.12 -1.50
CA ARG A 53 -5.61 19.01 -1.70
C ARG A 53 -5.37 20.02 -2.83
N ARG A 54 -4.22 20.72 -2.83
CA ARG A 54 -3.85 21.67 -3.88
C ARG A 54 -3.68 21.00 -5.24
N TYR A 55 -3.12 19.79 -5.26
CA TYR A 55 -3.00 19.01 -6.48
C TYR A 55 -4.39 18.68 -7.06
N VAL A 56 -5.30 18.18 -6.24
CA VAL A 56 -6.69 17.87 -6.65
C VAL A 56 -7.41 19.12 -7.13
N GLU A 57 -7.24 20.26 -6.45
CA GLU A 57 -7.82 21.55 -6.87
C GLU A 57 -7.30 22.04 -8.23
N SER A 58 -6.08 21.70 -8.59
CA SER A 58 -5.50 22.04 -9.90
C SER A 58 -6.07 21.22 -11.07
N LEU A 59 -6.76 20.10 -10.77
CA LEU A 59 -7.35 19.22 -11.78
C LEU A 59 -8.65 19.79 -12.34
N SER A 60 -9.10 19.23 -13.47
CA SER A 60 -10.38 19.59 -14.07
C SER A 60 -11.58 19.31 -13.13
N ALA A 61 -12.67 20.05 -13.33
CA ALA A 61 -13.90 19.84 -12.54
C ALA A 61 -14.42 18.39 -12.61
N TYR A 62 -14.26 17.76 -13.76
CA TYR A 62 -14.63 16.36 -13.96
C TYR A 62 -13.77 15.43 -13.10
N ALA A 63 -12.44 15.58 -13.11
CA ALA A 63 -11.53 14.75 -12.30
C ALA A 63 -11.78 14.90 -10.79
N ARG A 64 -12.10 16.12 -10.33
CA ARG A 64 -12.43 16.39 -8.92
C ARG A 64 -13.66 15.65 -8.41
N GLN A 65 -14.65 15.38 -9.27
CA GLN A 65 -15.85 14.61 -8.88
C GLN A 65 -15.53 13.16 -8.50
N PHE A 66 -14.48 12.57 -9.09
CA PHE A 66 -14.08 11.19 -8.77
C PHE A 66 -13.15 11.09 -7.56
N LEU A 67 -12.36 12.13 -7.27
CA LEU A 67 -11.39 12.12 -6.19
C LEU A 67 -11.98 12.56 -4.84
N GLY A 68 -13.19 13.11 -4.86
CA GLY A 68 -13.83 13.64 -3.66
C GLY A 68 -13.25 15.00 -3.21
N GLN A 69 -13.96 15.63 -2.29
CA GLN A 69 -13.51 16.87 -1.67
C GLN A 69 -12.63 16.53 -0.47
N MET A 70 -11.43 17.07 -0.44
CA MET A 70 -10.50 16.90 0.69
C MET A 70 -10.64 18.05 1.67
N ASP A 71 -10.69 17.75 2.96
CA ASP A 71 -10.73 18.76 4.01
C ASP A 71 -9.41 19.53 4.05
N LYS A 72 -9.51 20.83 4.35
CA LYS A 72 -8.33 21.67 4.51
C LYS A 72 -7.77 21.42 5.90
N PRO A 73 -6.47 21.07 6.02
CA PRO A 73 -5.86 20.90 7.33
C PRO A 73 -5.82 22.23 8.11
N ASP A 74 -5.84 22.13 9.45
CA ASP A 74 -5.75 23.29 10.33
C ASP A 74 -4.31 23.83 10.38
N VAL A 75 -4.03 24.73 9.45
CA VAL A 75 -2.74 25.39 9.29
C VAL A 75 -2.94 26.79 8.74
N ASP A 76 -2.19 27.76 9.26
CA ASP A 76 -2.30 29.14 8.80
C ASP A 76 -1.73 29.32 7.38
N PHE A 77 -0.57 28.74 7.11
CA PHE A 77 0.14 28.92 5.86
C PHE A 77 1.08 27.76 5.55
N ILE A 78 1.05 27.27 4.30
CA ILE A 78 2.06 26.36 3.76
C ILE A 78 2.47 26.83 2.38
N GLU A 79 3.78 26.89 2.13
CA GLU A 79 4.39 27.24 0.84
C GLU A 79 5.44 26.21 0.42
N GLY A 80 5.74 26.16 -0.87
CA GLY A 80 6.81 25.32 -1.43
C GLY A 80 6.44 23.87 -1.64
N LEU A 81 5.14 23.50 -1.55
CA LEU A 81 4.69 22.12 -1.78
C LEU A 81 4.78 21.74 -3.27
N SER A 82 5.18 20.50 -3.50
CA SER A 82 5.05 19.79 -4.80
C SER A 82 3.97 18.73 -4.70
N PRO A 83 3.45 18.22 -5.83
CA PRO A 83 2.65 17.01 -5.80
C PRO A 83 3.40 15.88 -5.05
N ALA A 84 2.72 15.26 -4.10
CA ALA A 84 3.33 14.28 -3.21
C ALA A 84 2.61 12.94 -3.30
N VAL A 85 3.34 11.87 -3.01
CA VAL A 85 2.82 10.52 -2.86
C VAL A 85 3.06 10.06 -1.43
N SER A 86 2.03 9.56 -0.76
CA SER A 86 2.14 8.92 0.54
C SER A 86 2.29 7.41 0.38
N ILE A 87 3.22 6.84 1.14
CA ILE A 87 3.36 5.40 1.28
C ILE A 87 3.14 5.08 2.76
N ASP A 88 1.91 4.72 3.08
CA ASP A 88 1.53 4.43 4.45
C ASP A 88 1.95 3.02 4.87
N GLN A 89 2.39 2.91 6.11
CA GLN A 89 2.53 1.62 6.74
C GLN A 89 1.12 1.07 7.01
N LYS A 90 0.70 0.07 6.24
CA LYS A 90 -0.56 -0.65 6.54
C LYS A 90 -0.48 -1.17 7.98
N SER A 91 -1.40 -0.72 8.82
CA SER A 91 -1.62 -1.35 10.11
C SER A 91 -1.88 -2.83 9.89
N THR A 92 -1.27 -3.68 10.71
CA THR A 92 -1.45 -5.14 10.65
C THR A 92 -2.93 -5.46 10.49
N SER A 93 -3.26 -6.17 9.40
CA SER A 93 -4.62 -6.65 9.15
C SER A 93 -5.15 -7.32 10.42
N ARG A 94 -6.38 -6.98 10.82
CA ARG A 94 -7.07 -7.63 11.95
C ARG A 94 -7.28 -9.13 11.74
N ASN A 95 -7.01 -9.63 10.55
CA ASN A 95 -7.08 -11.06 10.24
C ASN A 95 -5.70 -11.70 10.39
N PRO A 96 -5.46 -12.52 11.44
CA PRO A 96 -4.17 -13.16 11.71
C PRO A 96 -3.75 -14.18 10.64
N ARG A 97 -4.67 -14.56 9.75
CA ARG A 97 -4.41 -15.50 8.63
C ARG A 97 -4.01 -14.79 7.34
N SER A 98 -4.00 -13.46 7.31
CA SER A 98 -3.58 -12.70 6.13
C SER A 98 -2.07 -12.60 6.04
N THR A 99 -1.50 -13.09 4.96
CA THR A 99 -0.09 -12.90 4.61
C THR A 99 0.08 -11.65 3.74
N VAL A 100 1.33 -11.17 3.60
CA VAL A 100 1.64 -10.07 2.68
C VAL A 100 1.13 -10.37 1.26
N GLY A 101 1.31 -11.61 0.79
CA GLY A 101 0.85 -12.02 -0.54
C GLY A 101 -0.66 -11.90 -0.76
N THR A 102 -1.48 -12.16 0.29
CA THR A 102 -2.94 -12.02 0.20
C THR A 102 -3.40 -10.57 0.33
N ILE A 103 -2.73 -9.75 1.15
CA ILE A 103 -3.06 -8.33 1.34
C ILE A 103 -2.70 -7.51 0.09
N THR A 104 -1.62 -7.86 -0.60
CA THR A 104 -1.16 -7.18 -1.82
C THR A 104 -1.76 -7.74 -3.10
N GLU A 105 -2.63 -8.75 -3.00
CA GLU A 105 -3.22 -9.49 -4.14
C GLU A 105 -2.19 -10.26 -5.00
N ILE A 106 -0.90 -10.22 -4.66
CA ILE A 106 0.16 -10.96 -5.36
C ILE A 106 -0.17 -12.46 -5.41
N HIS A 107 -0.76 -12.99 -4.34
CA HIS A 107 -1.16 -14.39 -4.26
C HIS A 107 -2.14 -14.77 -5.38
N ASP A 108 -3.07 -13.92 -5.75
CA ASP A 108 -4.07 -14.19 -6.78
C ASP A 108 -3.44 -14.24 -8.18
N TYR A 109 -2.49 -13.34 -8.45
CA TYR A 109 -1.71 -13.39 -9.69
C TYR A 109 -0.82 -14.64 -9.76
N LEU A 110 -0.15 -15.01 -8.68
CA LEU A 110 0.66 -16.23 -8.62
C LEU A 110 -0.20 -17.49 -8.78
N ARG A 111 -1.37 -17.54 -8.16
CA ARG A 111 -2.30 -18.66 -8.29
C ARG A 111 -2.75 -18.83 -9.74
N LEU A 112 -3.06 -17.73 -10.43
CA LEU A 112 -3.43 -17.78 -11.85
C LEU A 112 -2.25 -18.23 -12.72
N LEU A 113 -1.05 -17.71 -12.45
CA LEU A 113 0.17 -18.09 -13.16
C LEU A 113 0.43 -19.59 -13.03
N TRP A 114 0.48 -20.11 -11.80
CA TRP A 114 0.71 -21.53 -11.56
C TRP A 114 -0.39 -22.43 -12.09
N ALA A 115 -1.64 -22.00 -12.07
CA ALA A 115 -2.73 -22.75 -12.66
C ALA A 115 -2.59 -22.89 -14.20
N ARG A 116 -1.90 -21.95 -14.85
CA ARG A 116 -1.72 -21.93 -16.31
C ARG A 116 -0.45 -22.63 -16.79
N ILE A 117 0.66 -22.44 -16.09
CA ILE A 117 1.98 -22.92 -16.52
C ILE A 117 2.67 -23.83 -15.48
N GLY A 118 2.13 -23.92 -14.27
CA GLY A 118 2.71 -24.73 -13.20
C GLY A 118 2.58 -26.22 -13.48
N VAL A 119 3.62 -26.98 -13.16
CA VAL A 119 3.60 -28.44 -13.13
C VAL A 119 3.46 -28.89 -11.68
N PRO A 120 2.31 -29.46 -11.27
CA PRO A 120 2.12 -29.90 -9.89
C PRO A 120 2.96 -31.13 -9.58
N HIS A 121 3.56 -31.14 -8.39
CA HIS A 121 4.33 -32.27 -7.88
C HIS A 121 3.80 -32.71 -6.53
N CYS A 122 3.94 -34.00 -6.23
CA CYS A 122 3.58 -34.51 -4.91
C CYS A 122 4.50 -33.90 -3.82
N PRO A 123 3.96 -33.31 -2.74
CA PRO A 123 4.80 -32.67 -1.71
C PRO A 123 5.58 -33.70 -0.86
N ILE A 124 5.26 -35.00 -0.95
CA ILE A 124 5.92 -36.05 -0.17
C ILE A 124 7.04 -36.71 -0.97
N CYS A 125 6.77 -37.16 -2.21
CA CYS A 125 7.74 -37.90 -3.04
C CYS A 125 8.35 -37.09 -4.19
N GLY A 126 7.85 -35.86 -4.48
CA GLY A 126 8.36 -35.03 -5.56
C GLY A 126 7.92 -35.47 -6.98
N GLU A 127 7.17 -36.55 -7.11
CA GLU A 127 6.70 -37.04 -8.41
C GLU A 127 5.73 -36.05 -9.06
N PRO A 128 5.80 -35.85 -10.40
CA PRO A 128 4.89 -34.99 -11.10
C PRO A 128 3.46 -35.56 -11.10
N ILE A 129 2.49 -34.71 -10.84
CA ILE A 129 1.08 -35.06 -10.84
C ILE A 129 0.48 -34.63 -12.19
N ALA A 130 0.09 -35.61 -13.00
CA ALA A 130 -0.59 -35.36 -14.28
C ALA A 130 -2.11 -35.49 -14.11
N LYS A 131 -2.85 -34.74 -14.92
CA LYS A 131 -4.30 -34.88 -15.02
C LYS A 131 -4.60 -36.26 -15.63
N GLN A 132 -5.31 -37.09 -14.91
CA GLN A 132 -5.72 -38.42 -15.36
C GLN A 132 -7.19 -38.41 -15.78
N THR A 133 -7.52 -39.15 -16.80
CA THR A 133 -8.91 -39.42 -17.17
C THR A 133 -9.49 -40.53 -16.29
N PRO A 134 -10.82 -40.59 -16.09
CA PRO A 134 -11.45 -41.68 -15.33
C PRO A 134 -11.04 -43.06 -15.83
N GLN A 135 -10.93 -43.22 -17.18
CA GLN A 135 -10.53 -44.47 -17.79
C GLN A 135 -9.10 -44.88 -17.40
N GLN A 136 -8.15 -43.93 -17.43
CA GLN A 136 -6.76 -44.20 -17.02
C GLN A 136 -6.65 -44.59 -15.55
N VAL A 137 -7.52 -44.03 -14.68
CA VAL A 137 -7.56 -44.41 -13.28
C VAL A 137 -8.08 -45.86 -13.11
N VAL A 138 -9.15 -46.23 -13.86
CA VAL A 138 -9.68 -47.59 -13.87
C VAL A 138 -8.65 -48.58 -14.37
N ASP A 139 -8.02 -48.30 -15.51
CA ASP A 139 -7.01 -49.15 -16.10
C ASP A 139 -5.84 -49.41 -15.15
N ARG A 140 -5.42 -48.37 -14.42
CA ARG A 140 -4.36 -48.47 -13.40
C ARG A 140 -4.78 -49.25 -12.20
N LEU A 141 -6.02 -49.11 -11.73
CA LEU A 141 -6.56 -49.92 -10.60
C LEU A 141 -6.65 -51.39 -10.97
N LEU A 142 -7.03 -51.71 -12.19
CA LEU A 142 -7.09 -53.11 -12.67
C LEU A 142 -5.71 -53.80 -12.79
N THR A 143 -4.63 -53.03 -12.83
CA THR A 143 -3.24 -53.56 -12.85
C THR A 143 -2.66 -53.79 -11.46
N ILE A 144 -3.35 -53.33 -10.40
CA ILE A 144 -2.90 -53.54 -9.01
C ILE A 144 -3.30 -54.98 -8.63
N ASP A 145 -2.33 -55.80 -8.19
CA ASP A 145 -2.54 -57.17 -7.77
C ASP A 145 -3.37 -57.16 -6.46
N GLU A 146 -4.40 -58.05 -6.37
CA GLU A 146 -5.33 -58.15 -5.20
C GLU A 146 -4.63 -58.56 -3.88
N ARG A 147 -3.30 -58.71 -3.90
CA ARG A 147 -2.51 -59.17 -2.76
C ARG A 147 -1.70 -58.11 -2.03
N THR A 148 -1.98 -56.79 -2.25
CA THR A 148 -1.27 -55.73 -1.55
C THR A 148 -2.12 -55.11 -0.44
#